data_109aa7301c6a65f97288084e9ec20653
#
_entry.id   109aa7301c6a65f97288084e9ec20653
#
_cell.length_a   1.000
_cell.length_b   1.000
_cell.length_c   1.000
_cell.angle_alpha   90.00
_cell.angle_beta   90.00
_cell.angle_gamma   90.00
#
_symmetry.space_group_name_H-M   'P 1'
#
loop_
_entity.id
_entity.type
_entity.pdbx_description
1 polymer ?
#
loop_
_entity_poly.entity_id
_entity_poly.type
_entity_poly.pdbx_seq_one_letter_code
_entity_poly.pdbx_strand_id
1 'polypeptide(L)'
;AVKGLVSIGQSPEPLEKGILRAKHGVSVFRDGTSRYDMSDVPVTHFKPIEIGTSWEALAELGYTHDIRGSILKSDNQMLELLPQDFIPSIRSKDHLLATCNFVDELLVRFYKMEPFYNANSEKDLVGRLAIGLAPHTSGGVLCRLIGWTSSSAGYAHPLFHAAKRRNCDGDEDSIMMLMDGLLNFSKEILPAGRGGRM
;
A
#
# COMPACT_ATOMS: atom_id res chain seq x y z
N ALA A 1 14.90 20.06 10.26
CA ALA A 1 15.68 19.03 9.59
C ALA A 1 15.13 18.77 8.20
N VAL A 2 15.98 18.71 7.21
CA VAL A 2 15.58 18.37 5.85
C VAL A 2 15.27 16.87 5.84
N LYS A 3 14.01 16.53 5.61
CA LYS A 3 13.58 15.13 5.42
C LYS A 3 13.63 14.81 3.92
N GLY A 4 14.14 13.66 3.58
CA GLY A 4 14.24 13.22 2.20
C GLY A 4 15.50 12.40 1.96
N LEU A 5 15.87 12.23 0.70
CA LEU A 5 17.01 11.42 0.28
C LEU A 5 18.36 11.82 0.91
N VAL A 6 18.47 13.06 1.36
CA VAL A 6 19.69 13.61 1.98
C VAL A 6 19.56 13.82 3.48
N SER A 7 18.52 13.32 4.12
CA SER A 7 18.36 13.50 5.57
C SER A 7 19.30 12.59 6.36
N ILE A 8 19.77 13.11 7.50
CA ILE A 8 20.57 12.32 8.43
C ILE A 8 19.76 11.14 8.93
N GLY A 9 20.32 9.95 8.91
CA GLY A 9 19.65 8.71 9.33
C GLY A 9 18.94 7.96 8.21
N GLN A 10 18.92 8.48 6.99
CA GLN A 10 18.45 7.77 5.81
C GLN A 10 19.63 7.04 5.14
N SER A 11 19.34 5.88 4.56
CA SER A 11 20.33 5.16 3.75
C SER A 11 20.77 5.99 2.55
N PRO A 12 22.04 5.92 2.16
CA PRO A 12 22.48 6.49 0.90
C PRO A 12 21.66 5.93 -0.27
N GLU A 13 21.44 6.76 -1.29
CA GLU A 13 20.80 6.35 -2.54
C GLU A 13 21.87 6.01 -3.58
N PRO A 14 22.31 4.74 -3.68
CA PRO A 14 23.35 4.37 -4.63
C PRO A 14 22.86 4.39 -6.07
N LEU A 15 23.78 4.53 -7.01
CA LEU A 15 23.46 4.58 -8.44
C LEU A 15 22.70 3.33 -8.91
N GLU A 16 23.03 2.17 -8.39
CA GLU A 16 22.36 0.91 -8.71
C GLU A 16 20.86 0.96 -8.43
N LYS A 17 20.48 1.57 -7.32
CA LYS A 17 19.07 1.75 -6.95
C LYS A 17 18.34 2.68 -7.94
N GLY A 18 19.01 3.75 -8.36
CA GLY A 18 18.48 4.65 -9.40
C GLY A 18 18.33 3.97 -10.75
N ILE A 19 19.28 3.12 -11.15
CA ILE A 19 19.20 2.33 -12.39
C ILE A 19 18.02 1.36 -12.36
N LEU A 20 17.81 0.67 -11.24
CA LEU A 20 16.67 -0.23 -11.08
C LEU A 20 15.33 0.49 -11.11
N ARG A 21 15.24 1.67 -10.50
CA ARG A 21 14.03 2.52 -10.59
C ARG A 21 13.74 2.89 -12.04
N ALA A 22 14.74 3.32 -12.79
CA ALA A 22 14.59 3.66 -14.20
C ALA A 22 14.17 2.45 -15.03
N LYS A 23 14.73 1.28 -14.78
CA LYS A 23 14.38 0.03 -15.45
C LYS A 23 12.91 -0.33 -15.28
N HIS A 24 12.37 -0.16 -14.08
CA HIS A 24 10.99 -0.48 -13.75
C HIS A 24 10.02 0.69 -13.94
N GLY A 25 10.50 1.84 -14.38
CA GLY A 25 9.67 3.02 -14.56
C GLY A 25 9.12 3.60 -13.25
N VAL A 26 9.84 3.42 -12.16
CA VAL A 26 9.43 3.88 -10.82
C VAL A 26 9.97 5.30 -10.59
N SER A 27 9.05 6.24 -10.41
CA SER A 27 9.35 7.59 -9.95
C SER A 27 9.20 7.69 -8.44
N VAL A 28 9.95 8.60 -7.83
CA VAL A 28 9.95 8.75 -6.37
C VAL A 28 9.67 10.18 -5.96
N PHE A 29 9.11 10.30 -4.76
CA PHE A 29 8.99 11.56 -4.06
C PHE A 29 10.36 12.00 -3.51
N ARG A 30 10.38 13.21 -2.99
CA ARG A 30 11.59 13.82 -2.45
C ARG A 30 12.25 13.02 -1.33
N ASP A 31 11.47 12.23 -0.60
CA ASP A 31 11.95 11.34 0.45
C ASP A 31 12.39 9.97 -0.05
N GLY A 32 12.34 9.73 -1.36
CA GLY A 32 12.75 8.47 -1.97
C GLY A 32 11.68 7.39 -2.03
N THR A 33 10.48 7.64 -1.54
CA THR A 33 9.36 6.70 -1.61
C THR A 33 8.60 6.82 -2.93
N SER A 34 8.10 5.68 -3.42
CA SER A 34 7.21 5.65 -4.58
C SER A 34 5.77 5.63 -4.09
N ARG A 35 5.02 6.68 -4.40
CA ARG A 35 3.65 6.89 -3.94
C ARG A 35 2.71 7.07 -5.11
N TYR A 36 1.46 6.70 -4.93
CA TYR A 36 0.39 6.98 -5.87
C TYR A 36 -0.72 7.75 -5.16
N ASP A 37 -1.10 8.90 -5.71
CA ASP A 37 -2.11 9.77 -5.13
C ASP A 37 -3.50 9.44 -5.68
N MET A 38 -4.49 9.40 -4.80
CA MET A 38 -5.88 9.22 -5.16
C MET A 38 -6.80 9.89 -4.14
N SER A 39 -8.00 10.29 -4.58
CA SER A 39 -8.96 10.94 -3.71
C SER A 39 -9.47 9.97 -2.64
N ASP A 40 -9.60 10.48 -1.41
CA ASP A 40 -10.14 9.73 -0.28
C ASP A 40 -11.67 9.71 -0.33
N VAL A 41 -12.26 8.53 -0.29
CA VAL A 41 -13.71 8.36 -0.15
C VAL A 41 -14.02 7.42 1.01
N PRO A 42 -14.80 7.86 2.01
CA PRO A 42 -15.19 7.02 3.12
C PRO A 42 -16.32 6.07 2.71
N VAL A 43 -16.15 4.79 3.05
CA VAL A 43 -17.18 3.76 2.91
C VAL A 43 -17.17 2.85 4.12
N THR A 44 -18.30 2.23 4.41
CA THR A 44 -18.43 1.33 5.55
C THR A 44 -18.80 -0.09 5.13
N HIS A 45 -19.35 -0.27 3.93
CA HIS A 45 -19.83 -1.54 3.43
C HIS A 45 -19.47 -1.72 1.95
N PHE A 46 -19.32 -2.97 1.55
CA PHE A 46 -19.03 -3.33 0.16
C PHE A 46 -19.49 -4.76 -0.13
N LYS A 47 -19.60 -5.10 -1.41
CA LYS A 47 -19.80 -6.48 -1.85
C LYS A 47 -18.52 -7.00 -2.53
N PRO A 48 -18.19 -8.28 -2.38
CA PRO A 48 -17.01 -8.85 -3.05
C PRO A 48 -16.97 -8.56 -4.56
N ILE A 49 -18.11 -8.65 -5.24
CA ILE A 49 -18.19 -8.40 -6.68
C ILE A 49 -17.81 -6.97 -7.07
N GLU A 50 -18.02 -6.00 -6.19
CA GLU A 50 -17.73 -4.58 -6.45
C GLU A 50 -16.24 -4.28 -6.47
N ILE A 51 -15.44 -5.10 -5.80
CA ILE A 51 -13.99 -4.92 -5.68
C ILE A 51 -13.16 -5.98 -6.43
N GLY A 52 -13.83 -6.85 -7.17
CA GLY A 52 -13.15 -7.88 -7.96
C GLY A 52 -12.40 -8.93 -7.16
N THR A 53 -12.71 -9.10 -5.88
CA THR A 53 -12.13 -10.10 -4.99
C THR A 53 -13.21 -11.12 -4.64
N SER A 54 -12.91 -12.41 -4.82
CA SER A 54 -13.88 -13.46 -4.53
C SER A 54 -14.17 -13.56 -3.04
N TRP A 55 -15.36 -14.06 -2.71
CA TRP A 55 -15.75 -14.28 -1.32
C TRP A 55 -14.80 -15.24 -0.61
N GLU A 56 -14.25 -16.24 -1.31
CA GLU A 56 -13.26 -17.18 -0.77
C GLU A 56 -11.97 -16.45 -0.35
N ALA A 57 -11.46 -15.58 -1.21
CA ALA A 57 -10.28 -14.79 -0.91
C ALA A 57 -10.52 -13.83 0.28
N LEU A 58 -11.69 -13.23 0.35
CA LEU A 58 -12.06 -12.37 1.48
C LEU A 58 -12.25 -13.17 2.77
N ALA A 59 -12.75 -14.40 2.69
CA ALA A 59 -12.82 -15.29 3.85
C ALA A 59 -11.44 -15.59 4.43
N GLU A 60 -10.43 -15.81 3.60
CA GLU A 60 -9.03 -15.96 4.02
C GLU A 60 -8.48 -14.69 4.69
N LEU A 61 -8.97 -13.51 4.29
CA LEU A 61 -8.60 -12.24 4.89
C LEU A 61 -9.35 -11.92 6.21
N GLY A 62 -10.30 -12.76 6.60
CA GLY A 62 -11.01 -12.62 7.87
C GLY A 62 -12.46 -12.16 7.77
N TYR A 63 -13.01 -12.02 6.57
CA TYR A 63 -14.44 -11.71 6.38
C TYR A 63 -15.25 -13.00 6.45
N THR A 64 -15.98 -13.22 7.54
CA THR A 64 -16.66 -14.49 7.81
C THR A 64 -18.17 -14.43 7.66
N HIS A 65 -18.78 -13.28 7.91
CA HIS A 65 -20.22 -13.08 7.93
C HIS A 65 -20.60 -11.78 7.22
N ASP A 66 -21.81 -11.76 6.65
CA ASP A 66 -22.38 -10.55 6.07
C ASP A 66 -23.06 -9.67 7.14
N ILE A 67 -23.63 -8.53 6.73
CA ILE A 67 -24.32 -7.60 7.64
C ILE A 67 -25.57 -8.17 8.28
N ARG A 68 -26.10 -9.29 7.75
CA ARG A 68 -27.28 -9.99 8.32
C ARG A 68 -26.88 -11.11 9.26
N GLY A 69 -25.59 -11.33 9.46
CA GLY A 69 -25.07 -12.42 10.28
C GLY A 69 -25.00 -13.77 9.56
N SER A 70 -25.27 -13.83 8.27
CA SER A 70 -25.15 -15.05 7.47
C SER A 70 -23.69 -15.33 7.13
N ILE A 71 -23.32 -16.61 7.10
CA ILE A 71 -21.96 -17.02 6.69
C ILE A 71 -21.67 -16.53 5.27
N LEU A 72 -20.49 -15.99 5.06
CA LEU A 72 -20.04 -15.56 3.73
C LEU A 72 -19.87 -16.77 2.80
N LYS A 73 -20.60 -16.75 1.68
CA LYS A 73 -20.60 -17.83 0.69
C LYS A 73 -20.93 -17.37 -0.73
N SER A 74 -21.03 -16.05 -0.94
CA SER A 74 -21.40 -15.48 -2.24
C SER A 74 -20.78 -14.11 -2.43
N ASP A 75 -20.42 -13.77 -3.66
CA ASP A 75 -19.86 -12.48 -4.04
C ASP A 75 -20.86 -11.32 -3.96
N ASN A 76 -22.14 -11.61 -3.76
CA ASN A 76 -23.21 -10.61 -3.68
C ASN A 76 -23.62 -10.22 -2.26
N GLN A 77 -23.03 -10.84 -1.26
CA GLN A 77 -23.32 -10.50 0.14
C GLN A 77 -22.68 -9.18 0.53
N MET A 78 -23.41 -8.36 1.27
CA MET A 78 -22.91 -7.10 1.79
C MET A 78 -22.05 -7.33 3.03
N LEU A 79 -20.81 -6.85 3.01
CA LEU A 79 -19.86 -6.97 4.09
C LEU A 79 -19.59 -5.60 4.73
N GLU A 80 -19.31 -5.62 6.02
CA GLU A 80 -18.80 -4.44 6.72
C GLU A 80 -17.29 -4.35 6.52
N LEU A 81 -16.82 -3.19 6.04
CA LEU A 81 -15.41 -2.94 5.80
C LEU A 81 -14.64 -2.85 7.11
N LEU A 82 -13.56 -3.61 7.24
CA LEU A 82 -12.67 -3.51 8.39
C LEU A 82 -11.89 -2.19 8.38
N PRO A 83 -11.64 -1.57 9.55
CA PRO A 83 -11.07 -0.22 9.61
C PRO A 83 -9.70 -0.03 8.97
N GLN A 84 -8.90 -1.08 8.87
CA GLN A 84 -7.56 -1.00 8.26
C GLN A 84 -7.50 -1.55 6.83
N ASP A 85 -8.63 -1.93 6.26
CA ASP A 85 -8.67 -2.41 4.88
C ASP A 85 -8.89 -1.26 3.91
N PHE A 86 -8.21 -1.33 2.77
CA PHE A 86 -8.18 -0.29 1.76
C PHE A 86 -8.53 -0.88 0.38
N ILE A 87 -9.33 -0.15 -0.38
CA ILE A 87 -9.73 -0.51 -1.73
C ILE A 87 -9.21 0.56 -2.69
N PRO A 88 -8.02 0.36 -3.28
CA PRO A 88 -7.44 1.34 -4.20
C PRO A 88 -8.14 1.37 -5.56
N SER A 89 -7.96 2.48 -6.27
CA SER A 89 -8.32 2.58 -7.68
C SER A 89 -7.51 1.59 -8.52
N ILE A 90 -8.16 0.91 -9.46
CA ILE A 90 -7.47 0.03 -10.42
C ILE A 90 -6.45 0.79 -11.27
N ARG A 91 -6.58 2.11 -11.39
CA ARG A 91 -5.62 2.96 -12.10
C ARG A 91 -4.24 2.97 -11.47
N SER A 92 -4.15 2.65 -10.17
CA SER A 92 -2.88 2.56 -9.45
C SER A 92 -2.14 1.24 -9.66
N LYS A 93 -2.77 0.24 -10.28
CA LYS A 93 -2.23 -1.13 -10.35
C LYS A 93 -0.85 -1.20 -11.00
N ASP A 94 -0.67 -0.53 -12.12
CA ASP A 94 0.60 -0.60 -12.87
C ASP A 94 1.73 0.05 -12.07
N HIS A 95 1.44 1.16 -11.40
CA HIS A 95 2.39 1.82 -10.50
C HIS A 95 2.77 0.92 -9.31
N LEU A 96 1.79 0.32 -8.65
CA LEU A 96 2.04 -0.55 -7.50
C LEU A 96 2.76 -1.83 -7.90
N LEU A 97 2.41 -2.43 -9.04
CA LEU A 97 3.11 -3.60 -9.57
C LEU A 97 4.56 -3.27 -9.96
N ALA A 98 4.78 -2.15 -10.63
CA ALA A 98 6.13 -1.70 -10.97
C ALA A 98 6.98 -1.48 -9.70
N THR A 99 6.40 -0.90 -8.67
CA THR A 99 7.06 -0.73 -7.37
C THR A 99 7.40 -2.07 -6.72
N CYS A 100 6.48 -3.02 -6.74
CA CYS A 100 6.72 -4.37 -6.21
C CYS A 100 7.85 -5.09 -6.96
N ASN A 101 7.87 -5.01 -8.28
CA ASN A 101 8.93 -5.60 -9.10
C ASN A 101 10.27 -4.92 -8.86
N PHE A 102 10.28 -3.61 -8.72
CA PHE A 102 11.47 -2.85 -8.35
C PHE A 102 12.00 -3.29 -6.97
N VAL A 103 11.14 -3.38 -5.98
CA VAL A 103 11.52 -3.83 -4.62
C VAL A 103 12.10 -5.23 -4.65
N ASP A 104 11.49 -6.16 -5.36
CA ASP A 104 11.96 -7.54 -5.45
C ASP A 104 13.34 -7.62 -6.12
N GLU A 105 13.55 -6.91 -7.21
CA GLU A 105 14.85 -6.87 -7.88
C GLU A 105 15.92 -6.20 -7.02
N LEU A 106 15.56 -5.15 -6.29
CA LEU A 106 16.45 -4.49 -5.33
C LEU A 106 16.87 -5.44 -4.20
N LEU A 107 15.92 -6.21 -3.66
CA LEU A 107 16.20 -7.22 -2.64
C LEU A 107 17.18 -8.27 -3.15
N VAL A 108 16.96 -8.80 -4.34
CA VAL A 108 17.80 -9.85 -4.92
C VAL A 108 19.19 -9.33 -5.29
N ARG A 109 19.26 -8.22 -6.03
CA ARG A 109 20.53 -7.73 -6.60
C ARG A 109 21.37 -6.94 -5.64
N PHE A 110 20.75 -6.06 -4.87
CA PHE A 110 21.49 -5.15 -3.98
C PHE A 110 21.64 -5.74 -2.58
N TYR A 111 20.57 -6.22 -1.98
CA TYR A 111 20.58 -6.74 -0.62
C TYR A 111 20.89 -8.24 -0.51
N LYS A 112 20.94 -8.95 -1.63
CA LYS A 112 21.21 -10.41 -1.68
C LYS A 112 20.22 -11.23 -0.85
N MET A 113 18.94 -10.86 -0.94
CA MET A 113 17.84 -11.52 -0.25
C MET A 113 16.84 -12.10 -1.24
N GLU A 114 15.94 -12.93 -0.73
CA GLU A 114 14.83 -13.47 -1.52
C GLU A 114 13.84 -12.37 -1.92
N PRO A 115 13.19 -12.47 -3.09
CA PRO A 115 12.13 -11.54 -3.45
C PRO A 115 10.96 -11.66 -2.48
N PHE A 116 10.29 -10.54 -2.22
CA PHE A 116 9.21 -10.49 -1.23
C PHE A 116 7.81 -10.60 -1.83
N TYR A 117 7.54 -9.84 -2.88
CA TYR A 117 6.17 -9.76 -3.42
C TYR A 117 5.85 -10.87 -4.42
N ASN A 118 6.73 -11.16 -5.34
CA ASN A 118 6.52 -12.10 -6.45
C ASN A 118 5.19 -11.84 -7.18
N ALA A 119 4.85 -10.55 -7.38
CA ALA A 119 3.58 -10.14 -7.92
C ALA A 119 3.64 -10.03 -9.44
N ASN A 120 2.72 -10.68 -10.13
CA ASN A 120 2.58 -10.65 -11.59
C ASN A 120 1.31 -9.93 -12.04
N SER A 121 0.31 -9.82 -11.18
CA SER A 121 -0.97 -9.19 -11.47
C SER A 121 -1.52 -8.45 -10.26
N GLU A 122 -2.55 -7.64 -10.47
CA GLU A 122 -3.24 -6.93 -9.41
C GLU A 122 -3.84 -7.85 -8.34
N LYS A 123 -4.15 -9.09 -8.69
CA LYS A 123 -4.68 -10.09 -7.75
C LYS A 123 -3.64 -10.51 -6.72
N ASP A 124 -2.37 -10.51 -7.09
CA ASP A 124 -1.27 -10.87 -6.19
C ASP A 124 -1.03 -9.81 -5.12
N LEU A 125 -1.56 -8.60 -5.31
CA LEU A 125 -1.48 -7.52 -4.32
C LEU A 125 -2.59 -7.59 -3.27
N VAL A 126 -3.62 -8.38 -3.48
CA VAL A 126 -4.70 -8.59 -2.49
C VAL A 126 -4.12 -9.28 -1.25
N GLY A 127 -4.37 -8.67 -0.08
CA GLY A 127 -3.81 -9.13 1.19
C GLY A 127 -2.45 -8.52 1.53
N ARG A 128 -1.82 -7.79 0.63
CA ARG A 128 -0.54 -7.12 0.90
C ARG A 128 -0.73 -5.83 1.70
N LEU A 129 0.27 -5.54 2.52
CA LEU A 129 0.28 -4.33 3.34
C LEU A 129 0.81 -3.13 2.56
N ALA A 130 0.17 -2.02 2.80
CA ALA A 130 0.53 -0.73 2.24
C ALA A 130 0.47 0.36 3.33
N ILE A 131 0.88 1.56 3.00
CA ILE A 131 0.84 2.70 3.88
C ILE A 131 0.05 3.81 3.20
N GLY A 132 -1.00 4.28 3.87
CA GLY A 132 -1.72 5.49 3.46
C GLY A 132 -1.22 6.69 4.25
N LEU A 133 -0.98 7.80 3.56
CA LEU A 133 -0.48 9.01 4.20
C LEU A 133 -0.91 10.25 3.44
N ALA A 134 -1.02 11.37 4.16
CA ALA A 134 -1.23 12.66 3.54
C ALA A 134 0.00 13.05 2.71
N PRO A 135 -0.17 13.70 1.53
CA PRO A 135 0.95 14.16 0.73
C PRO A 135 1.89 15.06 1.54
N HIS A 136 3.17 15.00 1.22
CA HIS A 136 4.21 15.81 1.88
C HIS A 136 4.40 15.53 3.38
N THR A 137 3.84 14.44 3.89
CA THR A 137 4.07 13.98 5.26
C THR A 137 4.87 12.69 5.27
N SER A 138 5.44 12.36 6.42
CA SER A 138 6.14 11.09 6.69
C SER A 138 5.44 10.24 7.74
N GLY A 139 4.28 10.67 8.21
CA GLY A 139 3.45 9.88 9.15
C GLY A 139 2.42 9.07 8.37
N GLY A 140 2.62 7.78 8.26
CA GLY A 140 1.73 6.88 7.53
C GLY A 140 0.90 5.99 8.43
N VAL A 141 -0.24 5.56 7.93
CA VAL A 141 -1.12 4.59 8.59
C VAL A 141 -1.09 3.30 7.80
N LEU A 142 -0.79 2.20 8.49
CA LEU A 142 -0.73 0.89 7.87
C LEU A 142 -2.12 0.45 7.42
N CYS A 143 -2.21 -0.08 6.21
CA CYS A 143 -3.44 -0.66 5.66
C CYS A 143 -3.15 -1.96 4.91
N ARG A 144 -4.23 -2.68 4.61
CA ARG A 144 -4.18 -3.91 3.84
C ARG A 144 -5.03 -3.74 2.59
N LEU A 145 -4.47 -4.08 1.42
CA LEU A 145 -5.20 -4.06 0.16
C LEU A 145 -6.12 -5.28 0.08
N ILE A 146 -7.40 -5.08 -0.20
CA ILE A 146 -8.37 -6.18 -0.26
C ILE A 146 -9.05 -6.35 -1.62
N GLY A 147 -8.82 -5.44 -2.54
CA GLY A 147 -9.40 -5.48 -3.87
C GLY A 147 -9.17 -4.18 -4.62
N TRP A 148 -9.95 -3.97 -5.67
CA TRP A 148 -9.78 -2.83 -6.58
C TRP A 148 -11.13 -2.23 -6.95
N THR A 149 -11.16 -0.93 -7.14
CA THR A 149 -12.32 -0.23 -7.66
C THR A 149 -12.05 0.34 -9.05
N SER A 150 -13.05 0.38 -9.90
CA SER A 150 -12.96 1.01 -11.22
C SER A 150 -12.95 2.55 -11.18
N SER A 151 -13.32 3.13 -10.04
CA SER A 151 -13.29 4.58 -9.86
C SER A 151 -11.85 5.11 -9.75
N SER A 152 -11.72 6.44 -9.80
CA SER A 152 -10.41 7.10 -9.59
C SER A 152 -10.09 7.37 -8.13
N ALA A 153 -10.91 6.90 -7.20
CA ALA A 153 -10.77 7.13 -5.77
C ALA A 153 -10.28 5.88 -5.04
N GLY A 154 -9.73 6.09 -3.85
CA GLY A 154 -9.45 5.05 -2.88
C GLY A 154 -10.54 5.02 -1.79
N TYR A 155 -11.05 3.86 -1.48
CA TYR A 155 -12.09 3.67 -0.49
C TYR A 155 -11.54 3.03 0.78
N ALA A 156 -11.92 3.60 1.91
CA ALA A 156 -11.56 3.05 3.22
C ALA A 156 -12.60 3.44 4.27
N HIS A 157 -12.53 2.77 5.39
CA HIS A 157 -13.40 3.08 6.53
C HIS A 157 -13.15 4.50 7.04
N PRO A 158 -14.18 5.24 7.51
CA PRO A 158 -14.00 6.57 8.07
C PRO A 158 -12.92 6.67 9.16
N LEU A 159 -12.77 5.63 9.98
CA LEU A 159 -11.73 5.57 11.01
C LEU A 159 -10.31 5.56 10.42
N PHE A 160 -10.11 4.95 9.27
CA PHE A 160 -8.83 4.97 8.58
C PHE A 160 -8.48 6.38 8.09
N HIS A 161 -9.42 7.05 7.47
CA HIS A 161 -9.24 8.44 7.03
C HIS A 161 -9.00 9.38 8.21
N ALA A 162 -9.74 9.19 9.30
CA ALA A 162 -9.53 9.96 10.54
C ALA A 162 -8.12 9.74 11.12
N ALA A 163 -7.61 8.52 11.07
CA ALA A 163 -6.25 8.20 11.51
C ALA A 163 -5.18 8.94 10.70
N LYS A 164 -5.43 9.20 9.42
CA LYS A 164 -4.59 10.04 8.56
C LYS A 164 -4.83 11.55 8.77
N ARG A 165 -5.76 11.92 9.64
CA ARG A 165 -6.19 13.32 9.89
C ARG A 165 -6.79 13.98 8.66
N ARG A 166 -7.64 13.26 7.91
CA ARG A 166 -8.29 13.73 6.69
C ARG A 166 -9.80 13.86 6.89
N ASN A 167 -10.38 14.85 6.24
CA ASN A 167 -11.82 15.16 6.31
C ASN A 167 -12.62 14.51 5.16
N CYS A 168 -11.96 14.02 4.13
CA CYS A 168 -12.57 13.42 2.93
C CYS A 168 -13.50 14.39 2.17
N ASP A 169 -13.16 15.65 2.15
CA ASP A 169 -13.90 16.73 1.47
C ASP A 169 -13.28 17.12 0.12
N GLY A 170 -12.70 16.16 -0.58
CA GLY A 170 -11.94 16.35 -1.81
C GLY A 170 -10.44 16.16 -1.62
N ASP A 171 -10.03 15.71 -0.45
CA ASP A 171 -8.63 15.42 -0.14
C ASP A 171 -8.08 14.31 -1.03
N GLU A 172 -6.84 14.49 -1.46
CA GLU A 172 -6.05 13.44 -2.07
C GLU A 172 -4.98 12.96 -1.10
N ASP A 173 -4.86 11.65 -0.95
CA ASP A 173 -3.83 11.01 -0.16
C ASP A 173 -3.00 10.07 -1.01
N SER A 174 -1.80 9.81 -0.51
CA SER A 174 -0.86 8.89 -1.15
C SER A 174 -0.98 7.50 -0.56
N ILE A 175 -0.76 6.51 -1.42
CA ILE A 175 -0.55 5.12 -1.00
C ILE A 175 0.82 4.64 -1.49
N MET A 176 1.53 3.89 -0.67
CA MET A 176 2.78 3.24 -1.05
C MET A 176 2.84 1.82 -0.50
N MET A 177 3.59 0.96 -1.17
CA MET A 177 3.82 -0.40 -0.69
C MET A 177 4.71 -0.37 0.55
N LEU A 178 4.41 -1.22 1.53
CA LEU A 178 5.11 -1.23 2.82
C LEU A 178 6.62 -1.43 2.67
N MET A 179 7.04 -2.40 1.85
CA MET A 179 8.47 -2.69 1.68
C MET A 179 9.25 -1.55 1.04
N ASP A 180 8.65 -0.80 0.12
CA ASP A 180 9.30 0.39 -0.43
C ASP A 180 9.58 1.42 0.67
N GLY A 181 8.61 1.67 1.54
CA GLY A 181 8.79 2.54 2.70
C GLY A 181 9.88 2.04 3.65
N LEU A 182 9.85 0.75 3.99
CA LEU A 182 10.84 0.17 4.91
C LEU A 182 12.26 0.25 4.35
N LEU A 183 12.47 -0.13 3.10
CA LEU A 183 13.78 -0.08 2.45
C LEU A 183 14.31 1.35 2.30
N ASN A 184 13.41 2.32 2.17
CA ASN A 184 13.79 3.70 2.00
C ASN A 184 14.20 4.39 3.32
N PHE A 185 13.58 4.01 4.43
CA PHE A 185 13.82 4.65 5.74
C PHE A 185 14.71 3.86 6.68
N SER A 186 15.23 2.72 6.25
CA SER A 186 16.14 1.90 7.05
C SER A 186 17.51 1.84 6.40
N LYS A 187 18.59 1.94 7.18
CA LYS A 187 19.95 1.70 6.67
C LYS A 187 20.15 0.23 6.31
N GLU A 188 19.53 -0.63 7.09
CA GLU A 188 19.42 -2.06 6.85
C GLU A 188 17.95 -2.39 6.71
N ILE A 189 17.64 -3.50 6.06
CA ILE A 189 16.25 -3.91 5.81
C ILE A 189 15.49 -4.12 7.12
N LEU A 190 16.17 -4.77 8.07
CA LEU A 190 15.66 -5.01 9.42
C LEU A 190 16.68 -4.52 10.41
N PRO A 191 16.64 -3.25 10.81
CA PRO A 191 17.59 -2.70 11.75
C PRO A 191 17.50 -3.42 13.11
N ALA A 192 18.64 -3.72 13.70
CA ALA A 192 18.72 -4.34 15.02
C ALA A 192 18.28 -3.39 16.15
N GLY A 193 18.18 -2.11 15.87
CA GLY A 193 17.83 -1.08 16.83
C GLY A 193 16.34 -0.70 16.85
N ARG A 194 15.92 0.03 17.87
CA ARG A 194 14.54 0.52 18.00
C ARG A 194 14.17 1.53 16.93
N GLY A 195 12.99 1.37 16.32
CA GLY A 195 12.39 2.36 15.45
C GLY A 195 13.16 2.69 14.18
N GLY A 196 13.91 1.77 13.64
CA GLY A 196 14.73 2.01 12.46
C GLY A 196 15.86 3.01 12.67
N ARG A 197 16.17 3.32 13.90
CA ARG A 197 17.34 4.12 14.27
C ARG A 197 18.60 3.31 14.18
N MET A 198 19.54 3.94 13.65
CA MET A 198 20.85 3.37 13.50
C MET A 198 21.86 4.25 14.13
#